data_c18785575749d0a12bfe9ced0974f776
#
_entry.id   c18785575749d0a12bfe9ced0974f776
#
_cell.length_a   1.000
_cell.length_b   1.000
_cell.length_c   1.000
_cell.angle_alpha   90.00
_cell.angle_beta   90.00
_cell.angle_gamma   90.00
#
_symmetry.space_group_name_H-M   'P 1'
#
loop_
_entity.id
_entity.type
_entity.pdbx_description
1 polymer ?
#
loop_
_entity_poly.entity_id
_entity_poly.type
_entity_poly.pdbx_seq_one_letter_code
_entity_poly.pdbx_strand_id
1 'polypeptide(L)'
;VATAELKVGDNDNLAALVATVVDADALIICSDVDGLYTANPRSDSSALLIPEVHQITADIYAMAGGSHHAIGTGGMTTKLQAASKATSQGIDTLIINGQKADSFAALLAGKACGTLFHKQQERLSAKKHWLLHSLKTRGELQLDSGAVQALLHKGASLLPKGISSISGDFDK
;
A
#
# COMPACT_ATOMS: atom_id res chain seq x y z
N VAL A 1 -10.03 26.75 -2.36
CA VAL A 1 -9.66 25.38 -1.95
C VAL A 1 -10.64 24.43 -2.63
N ALA A 2 -10.15 23.58 -3.53
CA ALA A 2 -11.02 22.67 -4.26
C ALA A 2 -11.50 21.55 -3.30
N THR A 3 -12.80 21.48 -3.07
CA THR A 3 -13.43 20.47 -2.19
C THR A 3 -13.25 19.02 -2.68
N ALA A 4 -12.87 18.85 -3.96
CA ALA A 4 -12.55 17.54 -4.53
C ALA A 4 -11.24 16.93 -3.97
N GLU A 5 -10.29 17.75 -3.52
CA GLU A 5 -9.02 17.34 -2.92
C GLU A 5 -9.21 16.81 -1.48
N LEU A 6 -10.27 17.25 -0.79
CA LEU A 6 -10.65 16.74 0.52
C LEU A 6 -11.25 15.32 0.46
N LYS A 7 -11.44 14.74 -0.73
CA LYS A 7 -11.87 13.35 -0.92
C LYS A 7 -10.72 12.32 -0.82
N VAL A 8 -9.48 12.76 -0.68
CA VAL A 8 -8.39 11.89 -0.24
C VAL A 8 -8.57 11.74 1.27
N GLY A 9 -9.41 10.83 1.69
CA GLY A 9 -10.00 10.72 3.03
C GLY A 9 -9.02 10.44 4.18
N ASP A 10 -7.71 10.42 3.92
CA ASP A 10 -6.67 10.37 4.94
C ASP A 10 -5.34 10.95 4.43
N ASN A 11 -4.57 11.52 5.34
CA ASN A 11 -3.29 12.14 5.04
C ASN A 11 -2.20 11.12 4.70
N ASP A 12 -2.34 9.86 5.11
CA ASP A 12 -1.33 8.81 4.88
C ASP A 12 -1.22 8.52 3.38
N ASN A 13 -2.37 8.31 2.71
CA ASN A 13 -2.41 8.10 1.27
C ASN A 13 -1.93 9.33 0.47
N LEU A 14 -2.27 10.53 0.92
CA LEU A 14 -1.77 11.77 0.32
C LEU A 14 -0.25 11.87 0.47
N ALA A 15 0.28 11.57 1.66
CA ALA A 15 1.72 11.59 1.92
C ALA A 15 2.47 10.60 1.01
N ALA A 16 1.93 9.39 0.77
CA ALA A 16 2.52 8.43 -0.16
C ALA A 16 2.56 8.94 -1.60
N LEU A 17 1.51 9.64 -2.05
CA LEU A 17 1.49 10.28 -3.37
C LEU A 17 2.53 11.41 -3.47
N VAL A 18 2.62 12.27 -2.46
CA VAL A 18 3.62 13.34 -2.40
C VAL A 18 5.03 12.75 -2.41
N ALA A 19 5.31 11.73 -1.58
CA ALA A 19 6.60 11.05 -1.55
C ALA A 19 7.02 10.52 -2.93
N THR A 20 6.06 10.00 -3.70
CA THR A 20 6.29 9.54 -5.08
C THR A 20 6.63 10.69 -6.02
N VAL A 21 5.92 11.83 -5.90
CA VAL A 21 6.11 13.00 -6.78
C VAL A 21 7.47 13.67 -6.55
N VAL A 22 7.89 13.74 -5.29
CA VAL A 22 9.19 14.36 -4.92
C VAL A 22 10.36 13.39 -5.01
N ASP A 23 10.11 12.14 -5.42
CA ASP A 23 11.13 11.08 -5.53
C ASP A 23 11.87 10.85 -4.19
N ALA A 24 11.10 10.76 -3.10
CA ALA A 24 11.65 10.60 -1.77
C ALA A 24 12.34 9.24 -1.60
N ASP A 25 13.41 9.19 -0.81
CA ASP A 25 14.10 7.94 -0.45
C ASP A 25 13.33 7.13 0.60
N ALA A 26 12.63 7.83 1.49
CA ALA A 26 11.82 7.22 2.55
C ALA A 26 10.58 8.04 2.87
N LEU A 27 9.52 7.35 3.32
CA LEU A 27 8.29 7.94 3.87
C LEU A 27 8.18 7.57 5.35
N ILE A 28 8.01 8.57 6.21
CA ILE A 28 7.76 8.35 7.64
C ILE A 28 6.31 8.72 7.95
N ILE A 29 5.54 7.74 8.42
CA ILE A 29 4.15 7.92 8.86
C ILE A 29 4.12 7.97 10.38
N CYS A 30 3.75 9.12 10.93
CA CYS A 30 3.58 9.31 12.37
C CYS A 30 2.19 8.86 12.81
N SER A 31 2.13 7.97 13.78
CA SER A 31 0.90 7.38 14.30
C SER A 31 0.77 7.60 15.82
N ASP A 32 -0.37 7.22 16.39
CA ASP A 32 -0.62 7.12 17.83
C ASP A 32 -0.21 5.75 18.42
N VAL A 33 0.24 4.82 17.55
CA VAL A 33 0.78 3.51 17.92
C VAL A 33 2.24 3.37 17.48
N ASP A 34 2.98 2.47 18.11
CA ASP A 34 4.42 2.34 17.88
C ASP A 34 4.77 1.76 16.49
N GLY A 35 3.82 1.10 15.82
CA GLY A 35 3.98 0.48 14.52
C GLY A 35 2.90 -0.57 14.27
N LEU A 36 3.16 -1.52 13.38
CA LEU A 36 2.30 -2.66 13.11
C LEU A 36 2.53 -3.73 14.18
N TYR A 37 1.44 -4.28 14.71
CA TYR A 37 1.45 -5.38 15.67
C TYR A 37 0.81 -6.63 15.07
N THR A 38 1.13 -7.79 15.64
CA THR A 38 0.53 -9.09 15.25
C THR A 38 -0.97 -9.17 15.48
N ALA A 39 -1.50 -8.33 16.40
CA ALA A 39 -2.92 -8.12 16.69
C ALA A 39 -3.12 -6.69 17.22
N ASN A 40 -4.35 -6.30 17.51
CA ASN A 40 -4.61 -4.98 18.08
C ASN A 40 -4.11 -4.90 19.52
N PRO A 41 -3.05 -4.09 19.84
CA PRO A 41 -2.47 -4.04 21.19
C PRO A 41 -3.41 -3.44 22.25
N ARG A 42 -4.51 -2.80 21.85
CA ARG A 42 -5.52 -2.28 22.79
C ARG A 42 -6.48 -3.36 23.28
N SER A 43 -6.66 -4.43 22.53
CA SER A 43 -7.56 -5.54 22.86
C SER A 43 -6.83 -6.85 23.16
N ASP A 44 -5.59 -6.98 22.74
CA ASP A 44 -4.76 -8.17 22.93
C ASP A 44 -3.41 -7.79 23.52
N SER A 45 -3.21 -8.10 24.81
CA SER A 45 -1.95 -7.84 25.52
C SER A 45 -0.78 -8.71 25.06
N SER A 46 -1.04 -9.78 24.30
CA SER A 46 0.01 -10.64 23.69
C SER A 46 0.48 -10.14 22.34
N ALA A 47 -0.11 -9.05 21.80
CA ALA A 47 0.30 -8.48 20.53
C ALA A 47 1.75 -8.01 20.56
N LEU A 48 2.54 -8.49 19.60
CA LEU A 48 3.95 -8.15 19.46
C LEU A 48 4.15 -7.16 18.32
N LEU A 49 5.01 -6.17 18.54
CA LEU A 49 5.42 -5.24 17.48
C LEU A 49 6.20 -5.99 16.39
N ILE A 50 5.84 -5.75 15.13
CA ILE A 50 6.54 -6.28 13.96
C ILE A 50 7.58 -5.24 13.53
N PRO A 51 8.89 -5.50 13.67
CA PRO A 51 9.91 -4.51 13.38
C PRO A 51 10.08 -4.25 11.87
N GLU A 52 9.92 -5.29 11.04
CA GLU A 52 10.17 -5.22 9.59
C GLU A 52 9.14 -6.02 8.80
N VAL A 53 8.75 -5.50 7.63
CA VAL A 53 7.85 -6.12 6.67
C VAL A 53 8.46 -6.01 5.28
N HIS A 54 8.85 -7.15 4.70
CA HIS A 54 9.42 -7.19 3.35
C HIS A 54 8.35 -7.20 2.25
N GLN A 55 7.16 -7.71 2.55
CA GLN A 55 6.05 -7.77 1.61
C GLN A 55 4.73 -7.59 2.34
N ILE A 56 3.91 -6.66 1.86
CA ILE A 56 2.57 -6.40 2.42
C ILE A 56 1.59 -7.38 1.77
N THR A 57 1.29 -8.46 2.50
CA THR A 57 0.39 -9.55 2.09
C THR A 57 -1.01 -9.38 2.66
N ALA A 58 -1.95 -10.24 2.26
CA ALA A 58 -3.29 -10.30 2.86
C ALA A 58 -3.24 -10.56 4.37
N ASP A 59 -2.28 -11.37 4.85
CA ASP A 59 -2.10 -11.66 6.28
C ASP A 59 -1.70 -10.40 7.06
N ILE A 60 -0.84 -9.55 6.49
CA ILE A 60 -0.46 -8.26 7.09
C ILE A 60 -1.70 -7.35 7.22
N TYR A 61 -2.57 -7.32 6.21
CA TYR A 61 -3.83 -6.57 6.32
C TYR A 61 -4.78 -7.16 7.37
N ALA A 62 -4.85 -8.49 7.50
CA ALA A 62 -5.66 -9.15 8.52
C ALA A 62 -5.20 -8.79 9.94
N MET A 63 -3.88 -8.74 10.20
CA MET A 63 -3.31 -8.28 11.49
C MET A 63 -3.71 -6.84 11.83
N ALA A 64 -3.88 -5.99 10.82
CA ALA A 64 -4.35 -4.61 10.99
C ALA A 64 -5.86 -4.48 11.27
N GLY A 65 -6.59 -5.60 11.32
CA GLY A 65 -8.04 -5.63 11.53
C GLY A 65 -8.85 -5.23 10.29
N GLY A 66 -8.25 -5.26 9.11
CA GLY A 66 -8.88 -4.87 7.84
C GLY A 66 -8.65 -5.89 6.72
N SER A 67 -9.40 -5.73 5.63
CA SER A 67 -9.14 -6.40 4.37
C SER A 67 -8.41 -5.46 3.41
N HIS A 68 -7.70 -6.00 2.42
CA HIS A 68 -7.01 -5.22 1.38
C HIS A 68 -7.93 -4.22 0.64
N HIS A 69 -9.24 -4.49 0.62
CA HIS A 69 -10.27 -3.68 -0.04
C HIS A 69 -11.10 -2.82 0.93
N ALA A 70 -10.79 -2.82 2.24
CA ALA A 70 -11.56 -2.01 3.19
C ALA A 70 -11.33 -0.52 2.92
N ILE A 71 -12.39 0.18 2.56
CA ILE A 71 -12.43 1.64 2.49
C ILE A 71 -12.67 2.13 3.92
N GLY A 72 -11.61 2.16 4.74
CA GLY A 72 -11.66 2.66 6.11
C GLY A 72 -11.25 4.13 6.15
N THR A 73 -11.94 4.91 6.98
CA THR A 73 -11.58 6.29 7.28
C THR A 73 -10.58 6.32 8.44
N GLY A 74 -9.30 6.13 8.14
CA GLY A 74 -8.22 6.15 9.14
C GLY A 74 -7.91 4.78 9.77
N GLY A 75 -6.83 4.70 10.54
CA GLY A 75 -6.38 3.50 11.23
C GLY A 75 -5.20 2.80 10.55
N MET A 76 -4.84 1.60 11.03
CA MET A 76 -3.67 0.87 10.52
C MET A 76 -3.84 0.45 9.06
N THR A 77 -5.05 0.14 8.62
CA THR A 77 -5.34 -0.27 7.23
C THR A 77 -4.96 0.82 6.22
N THR A 78 -5.27 2.09 6.50
CA THR A 78 -4.91 3.21 5.61
C THR A 78 -3.41 3.45 5.57
N LYS A 79 -2.72 3.26 6.70
CA LYS A 79 -1.25 3.32 6.79
C LYS A 79 -0.60 2.20 5.96
N LEU A 80 -1.15 0.98 6.01
CA LEU A 80 -0.70 -0.13 5.16
C LEU A 80 -0.93 0.14 3.67
N GLN A 81 -2.06 0.76 3.31
CA GLN A 81 -2.32 1.17 1.93
C GLN A 81 -1.31 2.22 1.45
N ALA A 82 -1.00 3.21 2.28
CA ALA A 82 0.01 4.22 2.00
C ALA A 82 1.41 3.59 1.87
N ALA A 83 1.78 2.70 2.81
CA ALA A 83 3.04 1.96 2.76
C ALA A 83 3.13 1.11 1.48
N SER A 84 2.07 0.40 1.11
CA SER A 84 2.02 -0.40 -0.13
C SER A 84 2.24 0.45 -1.37
N LYS A 85 1.64 1.64 -1.45
CA LYS A 85 1.84 2.58 -2.55
C LYS A 85 3.28 3.06 -2.63
N ALA A 86 3.85 3.50 -1.51
CA ALA A 86 5.21 4.04 -1.46
C ALA A 86 6.25 2.95 -1.75
N THR A 87 6.15 1.77 -1.12
CA THR A 87 7.10 0.68 -1.32
C THR A 87 7.10 0.14 -2.74
N SER A 88 5.95 0.11 -3.42
CA SER A 88 5.86 -0.25 -4.85
C SER A 88 6.54 0.76 -5.78
N GLN A 89 6.81 1.97 -5.28
CA GLN A 89 7.58 3.01 -6.00
C GLN A 89 9.06 3.05 -5.61
N GLY A 90 9.52 2.06 -4.84
CA GLY A 90 10.91 2.01 -4.42
C GLY A 90 11.23 2.94 -3.25
N ILE A 91 10.22 3.30 -2.44
CA ILE A 91 10.35 4.18 -1.27
C ILE A 91 10.20 3.34 -0.01
N ASP A 92 11.22 3.27 0.85
CA ASP A 92 11.09 2.63 2.16
C ASP A 92 10.07 3.39 3.01
N THR A 93 9.20 2.69 3.72
CA THR A 93 8.17 3.34 4.54
C THR A 93 8.29 2.91 5.99
N LEU A 94 8.34 3.87 6.90
CA LEU A 94 8.45 3.63 8.34
C LEU A 94 7.19 4.15 9.05
N ILE A 95 6.55 3.31 9.86
CA ILE A 95 5.45 3.71 10.76
C ILE A 95 6.01 3.79 12.17
N ILE A 96 5.94 4.98 12.79
CA ILE A 96 6.42 5.23 14.17
C ILE A 96 5.37 5.92 15.01
N ASN A 97 5.56 5.89 16.32
CA ASN A 97 4.75 6.68 17.24
C ASN A 97 5.21 8.14 17.25
N GLY A 98 4.41 9.01 16.65
CA GLY A 98 4.70 10.44 16.57
C GLY A 98 4.45 11.22 17.89
N GLN A 99 3.80 10.60 18.89
CA GLN A 99 3.55 11.22 20.20
C GLN A 99 4.71 10.99 21.17
N LYS A 100 5.62 10.05 20.87
CA LYS A 100 6.81 9.76 21.68
C LYS A 100 8.01 10.56 21.17
N ALA A 101 8.51 11.49 21.95
CA ALA A 101 9.71 12.29 21.60
C ALA A 101 10.93 11.40 21.27
N ASP A 102 11.06 10.27 21.96
CA ASP A 102 12.18 9.33 21.78
C ASP A 102 12.14 8.59 20.44
N SER A 103 10.98 8.51 19.75
CA SER A 103 10.86 7.84 18.45
C SER A 103 11.73 8.51 17.39
N PHE A 104 11.67 9.83 17.30
CA PHE A 104 12.52 10.60 16.36
C PHE A 104 13.99 10.60 16.78
N ALA A 105 14.29 10.67 18.07
CA ALA A 105 15.66 10.59 18.56
C ALA A 105 16.27 9.22 18.26
N ALA A 106 15.52 8.14 18.42
CA ALA A 106 15.95 6.79 18.07
C ALA A 106 16.20 6.65 16.55
N LEU A 107 15.28 7.17 15.72
CA LEU A 107 15.41 7.15 14.27
C LEU A 107 16.67 7.89 13.81
N LEU A 108 16.92 9.10 14.31
CA LEU A 108 18.12 9.89 13.98
C LEU A 108 19.40 9.23 14.46
N ALA A 109 19.35 8.46 15.54
CA ALA A 109 20.46 7.66 16.06
C ALA A 109 20.66 6.32 15.33
N GLY A 110 19.87 6.03 14.29
CA GLY A 110 19.91 4.76 13.56
C GLY A 110 19.46 3.55 14.38
N LYS A 111 18.69 3.77 15.45
CA LYS A 111 18.13 2.70 16.29
C LYS A 111 16.80 2.22 15.72
N ALA A 112 16.54 0.92 15.84
CA ALA A 112 15.26 0.34 15.44
C ALA A 112 14.11 0.99 16.25
N CYS A 113 13.12 1.52 15.54
CA CYS A 113 11.89 2.05 16.10
C CYS A 113 10.75 1.87 15.10
N GLY A 114 9.58 1.52 15.59
CA GLY A 114 8.41 1.34 14.72
C GLY A 114 8.45 0.09 13.87
N THR A 115 7.79 0.16 12.71
CA THR A 115 7.75 -0.89 11.69
C THR A 115 8.28 -0.35 10.37
N LEU A 116 9.34 -0.95 9.86
CA LEU A 116 9.91 -0.65 8.54
C LEU A 116 9.28 -1.55 7.48
N PHE A 117 8.70 -0.96 6.46
CA PHE A 117 8.21 -1.62 5.24
C PHE A 117 9.25 -1.39 4.14
N HIS A 118 9.88 -2.47 3.71
CA HIS A 118 10.95 -2.40 2.71
C HIS A 118 10.40 -2.12 1.31
N LYS A 119 11.08 -1.25 0.61
CA LYS A 119 10.81 -0.98 -0.81
C LYS A 119 10.95 -2.25 -1.65
N GLN A 120 10.13 -2.38 -2.66
CA GLN A 120 10.25 -3.46 -3.64
C GLN A 120 11.48 -3.21 -4.53
N GLN A 121 12.22 -4.27 -4.84
CA GLN A 121 13.44 -4.17 -5.66
C GLN A 121 13.14 -3.71 -7.10
N GLU A 122 11.98 -4.10 -7.63
CA GLU A 122 11.54 -3.64 -8.95
C GLU A 122 10.58 -2.45 -8.79
N ARG A 123 11.11 -1.27 -9.11
CA ARG A 123 10.29 -0.06 -9.17
C ARG A 123 9.29 -0.18 -10.31
N LEU A 124 8.01 -0.16 -10.01
CA LEU A 124 6.98 -0.10 -11.06
C LEU A 124 7.16 1.18 -11.86
N SER A 125 7.09 1.09 -13.19
CA SER A 125 7.09 2.30 -14.01
C SER A 125 5.94 3.22 -13.57
N ALA A 126 6.13 4.54 -13.62
CA ALA A 126 5.12 5.53 -13.22
C ALA A 126 3.75 5.27 -13.88
N LYS A 127 3.73 4.78 -15.14
CA LYS A 127 2.53 4.39 -15.86
C LYS A 127 1.84 3.17 -15.21
N LYS A 128 2.61 2.12 -14.84
CA LYS A 128 2.04 0.93 -14.17
C LYS A 128 1.50 1.26 -12.80
N HIS A 129 2.22 2.09 -12.05
CA HIS A 129 1.78 2.57 -10.75
C HIS A 129 0.46 3.34 -10.83
N TRP A 130 0.37 4.29 -11.78
CA TRP A 130 -0.84 5.07 -11.99
C TRP A 130 -2.04 4.16 -12.36
N LEU A 131 -1.84 3.18 -13.23
CA LEU A 131 -2.87 2.20 -13.59
C LEU A 131 -3.36 1.38 -12.39
N LEU A 132 -2.44 0.94 -11.50
CA LEU A 132 -2.79 0.09 -10.35
C LEU A 132 -3.45 0.86 -9.21
N HIS A 133 -3.06 2.12 -8.98
CA HIS A 133 -3.44 2.84 -7.75
C HIS A 133 -4.36 4.05 -7.96
N SER A 134 -4.47 4.56 -9.18
CA SER A 134 -5.25 5.76 -9.46
C SER A 134 -6.53 5.51 -10.25
N LEU A 135 -6.64 4.38 -10.95
CA LEU A 135 -7.83 4.04 -11.71
C LEU A 135 -8.79 3.17 -10.89
N LYS A 136 -10.08 3.54 -10.92
CA LYS A 136 -11.14 2.67 -10.43
C LYS A 136 -11.44 1.64 -11.50
N THR A 137 -11.43 0.36 -11.13
CA THR A 137 -11.88 -0.71 -12.01
C THR A 137 -13.36 -0.55 -12.32
N ARG A 138 -13.76 -0.70 -13.59
CA ARG A 138 -15.15 -0.66 -14.04
C ARG A 138 -15.70 -2.04 -14.34
N GLY A 139 -14.83 -3.06 -14.39
CA GLY A 139 -15.24 -4.43 -14.65
C GLY A 139 -14.06 -5.39 -14.62
N GLU A 140 -14.36 -6.66 -14.88
CA GLU A 140 -13.43 -7.78 -14.88
C GLU A 140 -13.47 -8.52 -16.20
N LEU A 141 -12.32 -8.97 -16.66
CA LEU A 141 -12.16 -9.87 -17.78
C LEU A 141 -11.59 -11.19 -17.27
N GLN A 142 -12.28 -12.29 -17.51
CA GLN A 142 -11.75 -13.62 -17.27
C GLN A 142 -11.05 -14.10 -18.53
N LEU A 143 -9.79 -14.56 -18.36
CA LEU A 143 -8.94 -14.96 -19.48
C LEU A 143 -8.77 -16.48 -19.50
N ASP A 144 -8.59 -17.05 -20.67
CA ASP A 144 -8.16 -18.43 -20.80
C ASP A 144 -6.68 -18.62 -20.44
N SER A 145 -6.25 -19.86 -20.19
CA SER A 145 -4.89 -20.19 -19.79
C SER A 145 -3.84 -19.81 -20.84
N GLY A 146 -4.17 -19.85 -22.10
CA GLY A 146 -3.27 -19.47 -23.20
C GLY A 146 -3.03 -17.97 -23.24
N ALA A 147 -4.08 -17.15 -23.03
CA ALA A 147 -3.98 -15.70 -22.95
C ALA A 147 -3.17 -15.28 -21.71
N VAL A 148 -3.38 -15.93 -20.55
CA VAL A 148 -2.60 -15.67 -19.33
C VAL A 148 -1.11 -15.93 -19.57
N GLN A 149 -0.76 -17.08 -20.15
CA GLN A 149 0.63 -17.42 -20.47
C GLN A 149 1.27 -16.43 -21.46
N ALA A 150 0.52 -16.01 -22.48
CA ALA A 150 1.00 -15.05 -23.46
C ALA A 150 1.28 -13.67 -22.86
N LEU A 151 0.38 -13.19 -21.98
CA LEU A 151 0.52 -11.91 -21.30
C LEU A 151 1.68 -11.90 -20.32
N LEU A 152 1.76 -12.91 -19.43
CA LEU A 152 2.72 -12.91 -18.32
C LEU A 152 4.14 -13.25 -18.76
N HIS A 153 4.31 -14.16 -19.71
CA HIS A 153 5.63 -14.69 -20.06
C HIS A 153 6.17 -14.25 -21.42
N LYS A 154 5.29 -13.79 -22.32
CA LYS A 154 5.70 -13.39 -23.68
C LYS A 154 5.52 -11.90 -23.96
N GLY A 155 4.99 -11.12 -23.00
CA GLY A 155 4.71 -9.69 -23.20
C GLY A 155 3.74 -9.41 -24.35
N ALA A 156 2.88 -10.37 -24.70
CA ALA A 156 1.93 -10.26 -25.80
C ALA A 156 0.74 -9.37 -25.42
N SER A 157 0.06 -8.81 -26.42
CA SER A 157 -1.20 -8.08 -26.21
C SER A 157 -2.38 -9.05 -26.06
N LEU A 158 -3.36 -8.67 -25.24
CA LEU A 158 -4.60 -9.43 -25.09
C LEU A 158 -5.43 -9.33 -26.37
N LEU A 159 -5.79 -10.48 -26.91
CA LEU A 159 -6.70 -10.58 -28.06
C LEU A 159 -8.11 -10.98 -27.57
N PRO A 160 -9.19 -10.54 -28.27
CA PRO A 160 -10.56 -10.88 -27.89
C PRO A 160 -10.84 -12.37 -27.71
N LYS A 161 -10.18 -13.23 -28.50
CA LYS A 161 -10.33 -14.70 -28.42
C LYS A 161 -9.79 -15.30 -27.12
N GLY A 162 -8.94 -14.58 -26.39
CA GLY A 162 -8.39 -15.03 -25.11
C GLY A 162 -9.26 -14.64 -23.91
N ILE A 163 -10.41 -14.00 -24.12
CA ILE A 163 -11.35 -13.59 -23.10
C ILE A 163 -12.46 -14.64 -22.98
N SER A 164 -12.58 -15.26 -21.80
CA SER A 164 -13.58 -16.29 -21.51
C SER A 164 -14.90 -15.71 -21.02
N SER A 165 -14.86 -14.65 -20.22
CA SER A 165 -16.04 -13.92 -19.74
C SER A 165 -15.72 -12.46 -19.41
N ILE A 166 -16.76 -11.64 -19.38
CA ILE A 166 -16.69 -10.20 -19.10
C ILE A 166 -17.79 -9.88 -18.09
N SER A 167 -17.45 -9.14 -17.04
CA SER A 167 -18.40 -8.59 -16.07
C SER A 167 -18.09 -7.13 -15.80
N GLY A 168 -19.10 -6.30 -15.63
CA GLY A 168 -18.96 -4.86 -15.37
C GLY A 168 -19.64 -3.99 -16.41
N ASP A 169 -19.53 -2.67 -16.23
CA ASP A 169 -20.13 -1.66 -17.11
C ASP A 169 -19.03 -0.99 -17.94
N PHE A 170 -19.06 -1.25 -19.24
CA PHE A 170 -18.07 -0.74 -20.20
C PHE A 170 -18.76 0.22 -21.17
N ASP A 171 -18.38 1.49 -21.12
CA ASP A 171 -18.74 2.46 -22.14
C ASP A 171 -18.01 2.14 -23.46
N LYS A 172 -18.64 2.42 -24.59
CA LYS A 172 -18.07 2.27 -25.93
C LYS A 172 -16.99 3.33 -26.21
#